data_aa8913ad3a021400b2a0f4e354c5c1da
#
_entry.id   aa8913ad3a021400b2a0f4e354c5c1da
#
_cell.length_a   1.000
_cell.length_b   1.000
_cell.length_c   1.000
_cell.angle_alpha   90.00
_cell.angle_beta   90.00
_cell.angle_gamma   90.00
#
_symmetry.space_group_name_H-M   'P 1'
#
loop_
_entity.id
_entity.type
_entity.pdbx_description
1 polymer ?
#
loop_
_entity_poly.entity_id
_entity_poly.type
_entity_poly.pdbx_seq_one_letter_code
_entity_poly.pdbx_strand_id
1 'polypeptide(L)'
;MPDSSDGPTVLRILLGIHLRRLREARGITARQAATSIRASESKISRIELGRNAIREIDVLDLLMLYGVGSDEREQLLTLAEQANRPGWWHRYNDILPEWFQAYVGMEEAARSIRVYEPQFIPGLLQTEEYAGAVLALGDLGVEDAERHVVLRKERQRRFREGKLRLWVIVDEAALRRPVAGVDVQLEQLRYLREQSSTPSLTLQVVPYGVGGHAAPAGFSILRFAERDLPDVVYVENLTSALYLDKQAEVDRYLLAMERLSIVAHRPEHTPQILDDIISELEAVRDE
;
A
#
# COMPACT_ATOMS: atom_id res chain seq x y z
N MET A 1 1.30 23.27 7.16
CA MET A 1 0.11 22.95 6.37
C MET A 1 0.45 21.71 5.55
N PRO A 2 -0.35 20.64 5.59
CA PRO A 2 -0.16 19.53 4.66
C PRO A 2 -0.26 20.05 3.23
N ASP A 3 0.59 19.51 2.34
CA ASP A 3 0.63 19.90 0.95
C ASP A 3 -0.70 19.50 0.28
N SER A 4 -1.23 20.30 -0.63
CA SER A 4 -2.52 20.03 -1.29
C SER A 4 -2.52 18.75 -2.16
N SER A 5 -1.41 18.02 -2.15
CA SER A 5 -1.23 16.74 -2.83
C SER A 5 -1.59 15.51 -1.97
N ASP A 6 -1.88 15.69 -0.67
CA ASP A 6 -2.15 14.58 0.22
C ASP A 6 -3.52 13.96 -0.04
N GLY A 7 -3.55 12.65 -0.27
CA GLY A 7 -4.81 11.92 -0.50
C GLY A 7 -5.68 11.88 0.78
N PRO A 8 -7.02 11.79 0.63
CA PRO A 8 -7.96 11.85 1.75
C PRO A 8 -7.71 10.79 2.83
N THR A 9 -7.12 9.65 2.50
CA THR A 9 -6.76 8.60 3.47
C THR A 9 -5.64 9.05 4.39
N VAL A 10 -4.60 9.70 3.86
CA VAL A 10 -3.50 10.23 4.68
C VAL A 10 -3.97 11.36 5.56
N LEU A 11 -4.82 12.25 5.04
CA LEU A 11 -5.41 13.32 5.85
C LEU A 11 -6.25 12.77 7.00
N ARG A 12 -6.95 11.63 6.82
CA ARG A 12 -7.67 10.93 7.90
C ARG A 12 -6.73 10.36 8.95
N ILE A 13 -5.61 9.76 8.54
CA ILE A 13 -4.61 9.24 9.46
C ILE A 13 -3.97 10.38 10.25
N LEU A 14 -3.59 11.48 9.59
CA LEU A 14 -3.06 12.68 10.24
C LEU A 14 -4.04 13.25 11.28
N LEU A 15 -5.30 13.43 10.88
CA LEU A 15 -6.35 13.88 11.79
C LEU A 15 -6.48 12.95 12.99
N GLY A 16 -6.47 11.64 12.76
CA GLY A 16 -6.55 10.63 13.82
C GLY A 16 -5.38 10.71 14.81
N ILE A 17 -4.16 10.89 14.32
CA ILE A 17 -2.96 11.06 15.14
C ILE A 17 -3.06 12.35 15.96
N HIS A 18 -3.49 13.47 15.37
CA HIS A 18 -3.69 14.72 16.10
C HIS A 18 -4.73 14.57 17.21
N LEU A 19 -5.89 13.99 16.91
CA LEU A 19 -6.93 13.74 17.88
C LEU A 19 -6.47 12.87 19.04
N ARG A 20 -5.74 11.78 18.74
CA ARG A 20 -5.16 10.89 19.76
C ARG A 20 -4.15 11.62 20.65
N ARG A 21 -3.23 12.36 20.06
CA ARG A 21 -2.21 13.14 20.81
C ARG A 21 -2.85 14.17 21.73
N LEU A 22 -3.86 14.89 21.24
CA LEU A 22 -4.62 15.86 22.04
C LEU A 22 -5.35 15.19 23.19
N ARG A 23 -6.01 14.06 22.95
CA ARG A 23 -6.70 13.27 23.97
C ARG A 23 -5.74 12.80 25.07
N GLU A 24 -4.61 12.19 24.68
CA GLU A 24 -3.60 11.66 25.60
C GLU A 24 -2.94 12.78 26.40
N ALA A 25 -2.63 13.92 25.79
CA ALA A 25 -2.06 15.09 26.47
C ALA A 25 -3.00 15.65 27.58
N ARG A 26 -4.30 15.40 27.48
CA ARG A 26 -5.29 15.80 28.51
C ARG A 26 -5.63 14.68 29.48
N GLY A 27 -4.97 13.52 29.38
CA GLY A 27 -5.27 12.35 30.23
C GLY A 27 -6.67 11.78 30.03
N ILE A 28 -7.33 12.09 28.88
CA ILE A 28 -8.67 11.62 28.57
C ILE A 28 -8.60 10.19 28.00
N THR A 29 -9.40 9.29 28.56
CA THR A 29 -9.49 7.91 28.06
C THR A 29 -10.32 7.84 26.78
N ALA A 30 -10.10 6.80 25.95
CA ALA A 30 -10.94 6.54 24.78
C ALA A 30 -12.43 6.40 25.14
N ARG A 31 -12.75 5.86 26.33
CA ARG A 31 -14.11 5.75 26.86
C ARG A 31 -14.74 7.11 27.10
N GLN A 32 -14.03 8.04 27.72
CA GLN A 32 -14.52 9.40 27.96
C GLN A 32 -14.75 10.15 26.64
N ALA A 33 -13.82 10.02 25.69
CA ALA A 33 -13.97 10.59 24.36
C ALA A 33 -15.18 10.00 23.61
N ALA A 34 -15.38 8.67 23.70
CA ALA A 34 -16.53 8.00 23.12
C ALA A 34 -17.87 8.52 23.67
N THR A 35 -17.93 8.74 24.99
CA THR A 35 -19.12 9.27 25.64
C THR A 35 -19.50 10.65 25.11
N SER A 36 -18.53 11.53 24.86
CA SER A 36 -18.78 12.91 24.39
C SER A 36 -19.45 12.94 23.00
N ILE A 37 -19.10 12.00 22.12
CA ILE A 37 -19.68 11.91 20.77
C ILE A 37 -20.77 10.82 20.67
N ARG A 38 -21.25 10.29 21.81
CA ARG A 38 -22.27 9.23 21.89
C ARG A 38 -21.90 7.99 21.05
N ALA A 39 -20.67 7.54 21.15
CA ALA A 39 -20.11 6.44 20.39
C ALA A 39 -19.51 5.36 21.28
N SER A 40 -18.98 4.29 20.66
CA SER A 40 -18.21 3.24 21.34
C SER A 40 -16.72 3.57 21.37
N GLU A 41 -15.97 2.97 22.31
CA GLU A 41 -14.51 3.06 22.36
C GLU A 41 -13.87 2.56 21.07
N SER A 42 -14.46 1.53 20.44
CA SER A 42 -13.97 1.01 19.14
C SER A 42 -14.14 2.02 18.00
N LYS A 43 -15.15 2.91 18.07
CA LYS A 43 -15.28 4.02 17.11
C LYS A 43 -14.17 5.04 17.30
N ILE A 44 -13.83 5.42 18.54
CA ILE A 44 -12.70 6.32 18.81
C ILE A 44 -11.40 5.71 18.29
N SER A 45 -11.13 4.43 18.59
CA SER A 45 -9.94 3.75 18.08
C SER A 45 -9.86 3.79 16.55
N ARG A 46 -10.96 3.53 15.83
CA ARG A 46 -10.99 3.60 14.37
C ARG A 46 -10.76 5.01 13.83
N ILE A 47 -11.30 6.03 14.51
CA ILE A 47 -11.07 7.44 14.19
C ILE A 47 -9.59 7.78 14.37
N GLU A 48 -9.00 7.45 15.52
CA GLU A 48 -7.60 7.73 15.84
C GLU A 48 -6.62 6.98 14.95
N LEU A 49 -7.04 5.87 14.34
CA LEU A 49 -6.28 5.11 13.34
C LEU A 49 -6.57 5.56 11.89
N GLY A 50 -7.41 6.57 11.67
CA GLY A 50 -7.77 7.07 10.35
C GLY A 50 -8.52 6.07 9.47
N ARG A 51 -9.07 4.99 10.06
CA ARG A 51 -9.72 3.90 9.30
C ARG A 51 -11.08 4.26 8.72
N ASN A 52 -11.79 5.19 9.35
CA ASN A 52 -13.12 5.60 8.96
C ASN A 52 -13.20 7.11 8.76
N ALA A 53 -14.07 7.56 7.86
CA ALA A 53 -14.48 8.95 7.80
C ALA A 53 -15.11 9.37 9.15
N ILE A 54 -14.86 10.60 9.56
CA ILE A 54 -15.38 11.16 10.79
C ILE A 54 -16.29 12.36 10.47
N ARG A 55 -17.47 12.41 11.07
CA ARG A 55 -18.34 13.57 10.90
C ARG A 55 -17.71 14.80 11.54
N GLU A 56 -17.78 15.94 10.87
CA GLU A 56 -17.22 17.21 11.36
C GLU A 56 -17.73 17.56 12.76
N ILE A 57 -19.00 17.28 13.05
CA ILE A 57 -19.58 17.50 14.37
C ILE A 57 -18.91 16.64 15.45
N ASP A 58 -18.55 15.38 15.14
CA ASP A 58 -17.83 14.51 16.07
C ASP A 58 -16.41 15.05 16.31
N VAL A 59 -15.75 15.59 15.27
CA VAL A 59 -14.43 16.26 15.41
C VAL A 59 -14.57 17.48 16.30
N LEU A 60 -15.56 18.33 16.07
CA LEU A 60 -15.79 19.53 16.86
C LEU A 60 -16.00 19.18 18.34
N ASP A 61 -16.86 18.20 18.63
CA ASP A 61 -17.15 17.76 19.99
C ASP A 61 -15.89 17.22 20.70
N LEU A 62 -15.06 16.45 19.99
CA LEU A 62 -13.78 15.94 20.52
C LEU A 62 -12.78 17.09 20.78
N LEU A 63 -12.64 18.03 19.86
CA LEU A 63 -11.73 19.19 20.01
C LEU A 63 -12.17 20.11 21.16
N MET A 64 -13.47 20.27 21.36
CA MET A 64 -14.01 21.00 22.52
C MET A 64 -13.72 20.26 23.83
N LEU A 65 -13.92 18.95 23.88
CA LEU A 65 -13.58 18.11 25.04
C LEU A 65 -12.09 18.19 25.38
N TYR A 66 -11.23 18.21 24.35
CA TYR A 66 -9.77 18.29 24.51
C TYR A 66 -9.29 19.71 24.84
N GLY A 67 -10.19 20.71 24.84
CA GLY A 67 -9.88 22.10 25.17
C GLY A 67 -8.94 22.77 24.16
N VAL A 68 -9.14 22.49 22.89
CA VAL A 68 -8.35 23.04 21.77
C VAL A 68 -8.78 24.49 21.50
N GLY A 69 -7.79 25.40 21.33
CA GLY A 69 -8.05 26.80 21.01
C GLY A 69 -8.70 27.00 19.64
N SER A 70 -9.26 28.20 19.40
CA SER A 70 -10.03 28.52 18.18
C SER A 70 -9.25 28.24 16.90
N ASP A 71 -8.02 28.71 16.82
CA ASP A 71 -7.22 28.69 15.59
C ASP A 71 -6.78 27.26 15.21
N GLU A 72 -6.30 26.48 16.19
CA GLU A 72 -5.96 25.08 16.00
C GLU A 72 -7.20 24.24 15.67
N ARG A 73 -8.35 24.57 16.30
CA ARG A 73 -9.62 23.90 16.03
C ARG A 73 -10.09 24.12 14.60
N GLU A 74 -10.00 25.35 14.06
CA GLU A 74 -10.36 25.67 12.69
C GLU A 74 -9.45 24.90 11.68
N GLN A 75 -8.15 24.82 11.96
CA GLN A 75 -7.22 24.04 11.14
C GLN A 75 -7.57 22.55 11.11
N LEU A 76 -7.92 21.96 12.27
CA LEU A 76 -8.29 20.55 12.36
C LEU A 76 -9.66 20.25 11.75
N LEU A 77 -10.61 21.19 11.79
CA LEU A 77 -11.89 21.06 11.07
C LEU A 77 -11.71 21.14 9.55
N THR A 78 -10.86 22.04 9.07
CA THR A 78 -10.50 22.09 7.65
C THR A 78 -9.81 20.78 7.19
N LEU A 79 -8.92 20.23 8.03
CA LEU A 79 -8.32 18.92 7.77
C LEU A 79 -9.36 17.80 7.71
N ALA A 80 -10.36 17.83 8.61
CA ALA A 80 -11.46 16.86 8.62
C ALA A 80 -12.33 16.93 7.36
N GLU A 81 -12.66 18.13 6.89
CA GLU A 81 -13.37 18.33 5.63
C GLU A 81 -12.61 17.73 4.45
N GLN A 82 -11.31 18.05 4.33
CA GLN A 82 -10.46 17.52 3.27
C GLN A 82 -10.31 15.99 3.35
N ALA A 83 -10.15 15.46 4.55
CA ALA A 83 -10.04 14.02 4.82
C ALA A 83 -11.31 13.23 4.46
N ASN A 84 -12.48 13.89 4.45
CA ASN A 84 -13.76 13.29 4.09
C ASN A 84 -14.07 13.35 2.59
N ARG A 85 -13.27 14.06 1.80
CA ARG A 85 -13.47 14.09 0.35
C ARG A 85 -13.25 12.69 -0.24
N PRO A 86 -14.09 12.25 -1.18
CA PRO A 86 -13.91 10.95 -1.81
C PRO A 86 -12.63 10.94 -2.66
N GLY A 87 -11.79 9.94 -2.47
CA GLY A 87 -10.66 9.67 -3.36
C GLY A 87 -11.14 9.15 -4.73
N TRP A 88 -10.29 9.20 -5.76
CA TRP A 88 -10.62 8.74 -7.10
C TRP A 88 -11.04 7.26 -7.16
N TRP A 89 -10.56 6.43 -6.22
CA TRP A 89 -10.88 4.99 -6.13
C TRP A 89 -12.29 4.71 -5.61
N HIS A 90 -13.00 5.71 -5.08
CA HIS A 90 -14.36 5.55 -4.58
C HIS A 90 -15.36 5.04 -5.65
N ARG A 91 -15.09 5.30 -6.93
CA ARG A 91 -15.89 4.76 -8.04
C ARG A 91 -15.80 3.23 -8.20
N TYR A 92 -14.91 2.59 -7.45
CA TYR A 92 -14.71 1.13 -7.42
C TYR A 92 -15.12 0.52 -6.08
N ASN A 93 -15.82 1.25 -5.21
CA ASN A 93 -16.18 0.80 -3.86
C ASN A 93 -17.05 -0.46 -3.87
N ASP A 94 -17.81 -0.68 -4.91
CA ASP A 94 -18.68 -1.84 -5.10
C ASP A 94 -17.92 -3.14 -5.39
N ILE A 95 -16.71 -3.05 -5.94
CA ILE A 95 -15.86 -4.20 -6.24
C ILE A 95 -14.68 -4.35 -5.28
N LEU A 96 -14.32 -3.28 -4.54
CA LEU A 96 -13.18 -3.29 -3.66
C LEU A 96 -13.58 -3.53 -2.21
N PRO A 97 -12.97 -4.51 -1.51
CA PRO A 97 -13.15 -4.63 -0.08
C PRO A 97 -12.58 -3.38 0.64
N GLU A 98 -13.21 -3.00 1.76
CA GLU A 98 -12.84 -1.79 2.52
C GLU A 98 -11.34 -1.72 2.87
N TRP A 99 -10.76 -2.88 3.20
CA TRP A 99 -9.33 -2.92 3.52
C TRP A 99 -8.45 -2.59 2.31
N PHE A 100 -8.82 -2.96 1.09
CA PHE A 100 -8.04 -2.61 -0.09
C PHE A 100 -8.25 -1.16 -0.54
N GLN A 101 -9.43 -0.60 -0.32
CA GLN A 101 -9.67 0.84 -0.53
C GLN A 101 -8.72 1.70 0.32
N ALA A 102 -8.50 1.30 1.59
CA ALA A 102 -7.55 1.96 2.46
C ALA A 102 -6.11 1.87 1.92
N TYR A 103 -5.72 0.69 1.39
CA TYR A 103 -4.40 0.52 0.76
C TYR A 103 -4.21 1.46 -0.44
N VAL A 104 -5.18 1.51 -1.37
CA VAL A 104 -5.11 2.40 -2.55
C VAL A 104 -4.94 3.86 -2.15
N GLY A 105 -5.65 4.30 -1.10
CA GLY A 105 -5.51 5.65 -0.59
C GLY A 105 -4.15 5.95 0.06
N MET A 106 -3.56 4.97 0.74
CA MET A 106 -2.20 5.10 1.30
C MET A 106 -1.13 5.02 0.20
N GLU A 107 -1.30 4.16 -0.80
CA GLU A 107 -0.41 4.07 -1.96
C GLU A 107 -0.34 5.40 -2.73
N GLU A 108 -1.49 6.05 -2.94
CA GLU A 108 -1.59 7.36 -3.58
C GLU A 108 -0.75 8.42 -2.88
N ALA A 109 -0.74 8.41 -1.55
CA ALA A 109 -0.07 9.41 -0.74
C ALA A 109 1.33 9.03 -0.30
N ALA A 110 1.76 7.78 -0.57
CA ALA A 110 3.09 7.34 -0.18
C ALA A 110 4.18 8.06 -0.99
N ARG A 111 5.23 8.51 -0.28
CA ARG A 111 6.47 8.99 -0.92
C ARG A 111 7.33 7.83 -1.42
N SER A 112 7.33 6.73 -0.69
CA SER A 112 8.03 5.51 -1.10
C SER A 112 7.31 4.27 -0.58
N ILE A 113 7.33 3.21 -1.40
CA ILE A 113 6.83 1.89 -1.03
C ILE A 113 7.97 0.89 -1.23
N ARG A 114 8.18 0.04 -0.22
CA ARG A 114 9.07 -1.13 -0.31
C ARG A 114 8.18 -2.36 -0.32
N VAL A 115 8.38 -3.23 -1.30
CA VAL A 115 7.55 -4.41 -1.51
C VAL A 115 8.44 -5.64 -1.56
N TYR A 116 8.04 -6.69 -0.86
CA TYR A 116 8.53 -8.04 -1.08
C TYR A 116 7.38 -8.92 -1.57
N GLU A 117 7.59 -9.60 -2.69
CA GLU A 117 6.60 -10.50 -3.31
C GLU A 117 7.21 -11.85 -3.66
N PRO A 118 6.77 -12.94 -2.98
CA PRO A 118 7.28 -14.28 -3.23
C PRO A 118 6.55 -15.03 -4.35
N GLN A 119 5.32 -14.64 -4.69
CA GLN A 119 4.45 -15.45 -5.53
C GLN A 119 4.08 -14.81 -6.87
N PHE A 120 3.83 -13.50 -6.88
CA PHE A 120 3.39 -12.75 -8.05
C PHE A 120 4.26 -11.52 -8.29
N ILE A 121 4.21 -10.99 -9.49
CA ILE A 121 4.73 -9.65 -9.77
C ILE A 121 3.83 -8.63 -9.05
N PRO A 122 4.39 -7.61 -8.37
CA PRO A 122 3.60 -6.56 -7.73
C PRO A 122 2.64 -5.86 -8.69
N GLY A 123 1.43 -5.55 -8.25
CA GLY A 123 0.37 -5.01 -9.10
C GLY A 123 0.75 -3.74 -9.87
N LEU A 124 1.63 -2.88 -9.32
CA LEU A 124 2.13 -1.68 -10.01
C LEU A 124 3.05 -1.98 -11.20
N LEU A 125 3.55 -3.21 -11.31
CA LEU A 125 4.49 -3.66 -12.34
C LEU A 125 3.93 -4.77 -13.25
N GLN A 126 2.61 -5.02 -13.23
CA GLN A 126 1.98 -6.04 -14.07
C GLN A 126 1.59 -5.48 -15.44
N THR A 127 1.70 -6.31 -16.48
CA THR A 127 1.00 -6.08 -17.75
C THR A 127 -0.50 -6.32 -17.58
N GLU A 128 -1.31 -5.91 -18.55
CA GLU A 128 -2.76 -6.09 -18.51
C GLU A 128 -3.15 -7.57 -18.52
N GLU A 129 -2.52 -8.35 -19.38
CA GLU A 129 -2.73 -9.78 -19.56
C GLU A 129 -2.34 -10.55 -18.30
N TYR A 130 -1.18 -10.24 -17.72
CA TYR A 130 -0.73 -10.85 -16.48
C TYR A 130 -1.66 -10.46 -15.31
N ALA A 131 -2.11 -9.23 -15.25
CA ALA A 131 -3.05 -8.76 -14.24
C ALA A 131 -4.40 -9.50 -14.33
N GLY A 132 -4.93 -9.64 -15.54
CA GLY A 132 -6.14 -10.41 -15.80
C GLY A 132 -6.00 -11.88 -15.38
N ALA A 133 -4.86 -12.49 -15.70
CA ALA A 133 -4.56 -13.87 -15.32
C ALA A 133 -4.48 -14.08 -13.80
N VAL A 134 -3.81 -13.17 -13.07
CA VAL A 134 -3.74 -13.22 -11.60
C VAL A 134 -5.14 -13.09 -10.99
N LEU A 135 -5.96 -12.18 -11.50
CA LEU A 135 -7.33 -11.99 -11.03
C LEU A 135 -8.22 -13.19 -11.31
N ALA A 136 -8.01 -13.88 -12.43
CA ALA A 136 -8.75 -15.10 -12.80
C ALA A 136 -8.44 -16.32 -11.91
N LEU A 137 -7.38 -16.27 -11.10
CA LEU A 137 -7.11 -17.30 -10.07
C LEU A 137 -8.06 -17.20 -8.87
N GLY A 138 -8.75 -16.05 -8.71
CA GLY A 138 -9.76 -15.85 -7.68
C GLY A 138 -11.17 -16.16 -8.20
N ASP A 139 -12.15 -16.10 -7.28
CA ASP A 139 -13.58 -16.34 -7.60
C ASP A 139 -14.29 -15.05 -8.10
N LEU A 140 -13.59 -14.20 -8.86
CA LEU A 140 -14.17 -12.98 -9.41
C LEU A 140 -14.95 -13.25 -10.69
N GLY A 141 -16.13 -12.63 -10.83
CA GLY A 141 -16.85 -12.61 -12.11
C GLY A 141 -16.05 -11.86 -13.19
N VAL A 142 -16.28 -12.16 -14.47
CA VAL A 142 -15.55 -11.58 -15.59
C VAL A 142 -15.62 -10.05 -15.58
N GLU A 143 -16.80 -9.47 -15.37
CA GLU A 143 -17.03 -8.03 -15.34
C GLU A 143 -16.25 -7.36 -14.20
N ASP A 144 -16.24 -7.95 -13.00
CA ASP A 144 -15.49 -7.44 -11.86
C ASP A 144 -13.97 -7.55 -12.10
N ALA A 145 -13.50 -8.65 -12.71
CA ALA A 145 -12.09 -8.82 -13.07
C ALA A 145 -11.62 -7.72 -14.05
N GLU A 146 -12.40 -7.40 -15.09
CA GLU A 146 -12.10 -6.30 -16.02
C GLU A 146 -12.01 -4.95 -15.30
N ARG A 147 -12.94 -4.66 -14.39
CA ARG A 147 -12.93 -3.42 -13.59
C ARG A 147 -11.73 -3.36 -12.65
N HIS A 148 -11.30 -4.49 -12.08
CA HIS A 148 -10.06 -4.57 -11.30
C HIS A 148 -8.81 -4.31 -12.15
N VAL A 149 -8.77 -4.78 -13.39
CA VAL A 149 -7.69 -4.46 -14.34
C VAL A 149 -7.65 -2.96 -14.63
N VAL A 150 -8.81 -2.33 -14.88
CA VAL A 150 -8.91 -0.88 -15.10
C VAL A 150 -8.40 -0.09 -13.90
N LEU A 151 -8.81 -0.47 -12.69
CA LEU A 151 -8.29 0.13 -11.45
C LEU A 151 -6.77 -0.01 -11.36
N ARG A 152 -6.22 -1.19 -11.67
CA ARG A 152 -4.77 -1.45 -11.63
C ARG A 152 -4.02 -0.55 -12.61
N LYS A 153 -4.53 -0.39 -13.83
CA LYS A 153 -3.96 0.54 -14.82
C LYS A 153 -3.97 2.00 -14.34
N GLU A 154 -5.03 2.42 -13.66
CA GLU A 154 -5.11 3.77 -13.09
C GLU A 154 -4.07 3.98 -11.97
N ARG A 155 -3.88 2.99 -11.08
CA ARG A 155 -2.81 3.00 -10.06
C ARG A 155 -1.42 3.08 -10.70
N GLN A 156 -1.17 2.27 -11.74
CA GLN A 156 0.09 2.28 -12.49
C GLN A 156 0.34 3.62 -13.20
N ARG A 157 -0.69 4.22 -13.80
CA ARG A 157 -0.59 5.55 -14.40
C ARG A 157 -0.15 6.58 -13.37
N ARG A 158 -0.78 6.58 -12.20
CA ARG A 158 -0.44 7.48 -11.09
C ARG A 158 0.97 7.24 -10.56
N PHE A 159 1.42 6.01 -10.49
CA PHE A 159 2.81 5.68 -10.15
C PHE A 159 3.78 6.30 -11.17
N ARG A 160 3.54 6.15 -12.47
CA ARG A 160 4.42 6.70 -13.53
C ARG A 160 4.44 8.22 -13.57
N GLU A 161 3.31 8.87 -13.33
CA GLU A 161 3.15 10.32 -13.34
C GLU A 161 3.53 10.98 -12.00
N GLY A 162 3.55 10.20 -10.93
CA GLY A 162 3.75 10.68 -9.56
C GLY A 162 5.22 10.78 -9.15
N LYS A 163 5.39 11.08 -7.86
CA LYS A 163 6.71 11.17 -7.20
C LYS A 163 7.03 9.94 -6.36
N LEU A 164 6.21 8.90 -6.46
CA LEU A 164 6.37 7.66 -5.70
C LEU A 164 7.68 6.96 -6.10
N ARG A 165 8.48 6.59 -5.10
CA ARG A 165 9.63 5.71 -5.26
C ARG A 165 9.23 4.29 -4.88
N LEU A 166 9.45 3.35 -5.77
CA LEU A 166 9.11 1.95 -5.57
C LEU A 166 10.39 1.11 -5.46
N TRP A 167 10.56 0.41 -4.34
CA TRP A 167 11.60 -0.57 -4.16
C TRP A 167 10.96 -1.95 -4.04
N VAL A 168 11.22 -2.80 -5.01
CA VAL A 168 10.64 -4.14 -5.12
C VAL A 168 11.72 -5.18 -4.99
N ILE A 169 11.49 -6.15 -4.13
CA ILE A 169 12.25 -7.40 -4.09
C ILE A 169 11.26 -8.51 -4.46
N VAL A 170 11.52 -9.22 -5.55
CA VAL A 170 10.73 -10.38 -5.96
C VAL A 170 11.52 -11.65 -5.74
N ASP A 171 10.83 -12.72 -5.36
CA ASP A 171 11.43 -14.05 -5.40
C ASP A 171 11.54 -14.54 -6.84
N GLU A 172 12.62 -15.24 -7.19
CA GLU A 172 12.82 -15.82 -8.52
C GLU A 172 11.67 -16.73 -8.93
N ALA A 173 10.96 -17.36 -7.96
CA ALA A 173 9.77 -18.15 -8.21
C ALA A 173 8.65 -17.36 -8.90
N ALA A 174 8.46 -16.09 -8.53
CA ALA A 174 7.45 -15.24 -9.14
C ALA A 174 7.77 -14.90 -10.62
N LEU A 175 9.05 -14.88 -10.98
CA LEU A 175 9.50 -14.61 -12.34
C LEU A 175 9.41 -15.85 -13.25
N ARG A 176 9.61 -17.04 -12.68
CA ARG A 176 9.65 -18.31 -13.42
C ARG A 176 8.32 -19.02 -13.55
N ARG A 177 7.34 -18.70 -12.70
CA ARG A 177 6.03 -19.35 -12.71
C ARG A 177 5.11 -18.73 -13.77
N PRO A 178 4.74 -19.46 -14.85
CA PRO A 178 3.88 -18.92 -15.89
C PRO A 178 2.41 -18.95 -15.43
N VAL A 179 1.93 -17.84 -14.86
CA VAL A 179 0.60 -17.73 -14.26
C VAL A 179 -0.52 -17.94 -15.30
N ALA A 180 -0.31 -17.49 -16.54
CA ALA A 180 -1.30 -17.60 -17.63
C ALA A 180 -0.67 -18.22 -18.91
N GLY A 181 0.31 -19.08 -18.74
CA GLY A 181 1.06 -19.63 -19.86
C GLY A 181 2.35 -18.84 -20.16
N VAL A 182 3.19 -19.44 -20.99
CA VAL A 182 4.55 -18.95 -21.23
C VAL A 182 4.54 -17.59 -21.95
N ASP A 183 3.64 -17.37 -22.90
CA ASP A 183 3.62 -16.11 -23.68
C ASP A 183 3.30 -14.90 -22.82
N VAL A 184 2.32 -14.99 -21.92
CA VAL A 184 1.98 -13.92 -20.99
C VAL A 184 3.13 -13.66 -20.00
N GLN A 185 3.81 -14.73 -19.55
CA GLN A 185 4.97 -14.59 -18.67
C GLN A 185 6.13 -13.90 -19.39
N LEU A 186 6.41 -14.26 -20.64
CA LEU A 186 7.45 -13.63 -21.45
C LEU A 186 7.18 -12.13 -21.66
N GLU A 187 5.96 -11.76 -21.99
CA GLU A 187 5.57 -10.36 -22.14
C GLU A 187 5.76 -9.59 -20.82
N GLN A 188 5.31 -10.18 -19.70
CA GLN A 188 5.50 -9.62 -18.37
C GLN A 188 6.97 -9.40 -18.00
N LEU A 189 7.84 -10.37 -18.32
CA LEU A 189 9.28 -10.26 -18.04
C LEU A 189 9.96 -9.21 -18.91
N ARG A 190 9.60 -9.12 -20.20
CA ARG A 190 10.08 -8.06 -21.11
C ARG A 190 9.67 -6.68 -20.61
N TYR A 191 8.44 -6.55 -20.15
CA TYR A 191 7.97 -5.30 -19.52
C TYR A 191 8.78 -4.96 -18.26
N LEU A 192 9.01 -5.92 -17.35
CA LEU A 192 9.86 -5.70 -16.17
C LEU A 192 11.28 -5.30 -16.55
N ARG A 193 11.85 -5.92 -17.59
CA ARG A 193 13.17 -5.62 -18.12
C ARG A 193 13.28 -4.16 -18.56
N GLU A 194 12.27 -3.67 -19.26
CA GLU A 194 12.16 -2.25 -19.64
C GLU A 194 12.04 -1.35 -18.42
N GLN A 195 11.09 -1.66 -17.52
CA GLN A 195 10.82 -0.86 -16.31
C GLN A 195 12.01 -0.83 -15.35
N SER A 196 12.87 -1.82 -15.31
CA SER A 196 14.04 -1.87 -14.44
C SER A 196 15.06 -0.73 -14.65
N SER A 197 14.94 0.00 -15.77
CA SER A 197 15.72 1.20 -16.06
C SER A 197 15.09 2.51 -15.56
N THR A 198 13.89 2.43 -14.97
CA THR A 198 13.13 3.62 -14.49
C THR A 198 13.74 4.16 -13.20
N PRO A 199 14.09 5.46 -13.11
CA PRO A 199 14.77 6.01 -11.92
C PRO A 199 13.95 5.94 -10.63
N SER A 200 12.62 5.86 -10.73
CA SER A 200 11.72 5.73 -9.58
C SER A 200 11.55 4.28 -9.11
N LEU A 201 12.10 3.30 -9.82
CA LEU A 201 12.01 1.88 -9.51
C LEU A 201 13.38 1.31 -9.15
N THR A 202 13.46 0.62 -8.01
CA THR A 202 14.56 -0.29 -7.67
C THR A 202 13.99 -1.71 -7.65
N LEU A 203 14.48 -2.58 -8.53
CA LEU A 203 14.03 -3.98 -8.65
C LEU A 203 15.18 -4.93 -8.35
N GLN A 204 14.97 -5.84 -7.40
CA GLN A 204 15.93 -6.89 -7.01
C GLN A 204 15.26 -8.26 -7.05
N VAL A 205 16.05 -9.29 -7.25
CA VAL A 205 15.61 -10.69 -7.32
C VAL A 205 16.27 -11.50 -6.22
N VAL A 206 15.49 -12.21 -5.41
CA VAL A 206 15.98 -13.22 -4.47
C VAL A 206 16.14 -14.54 -5.24
N PRO A 207 17.37 -15.07 -5.42
CA PRO A 207 17.56 -16.28 -6.20
C PRO A 207 17.16 -17.54 -5.42
N TYR A 208 16.76 -18.58 -6.13
CA TYR A 208 16.46 -19.90 -5.54
C TYR A 208 17.60 -20.47 -4.67
N GLY A 209 18.84 -20.17 -5.02
CA GLY A 209 20.01 -20.68 -4.32
C GLY A 209 20.21 -20.17 -2.91
N VAL A 210 19.44 -19.14 -2.49
CA VAL A 210 19.57 -18.57 -1.13
C VAL A 210 19.04 -19.49 -0.04
N GLY A 211 18.17 -20.45 -0.36
CA GLY A 211 17.50 -21.28 0.63
C GLY A 211 16.41 -20.53 1.37
N GLY A 212 16.41 -20.54 2.70
CA GLY A 212 15.41 -19.82 3.50
C GLY A 212 15.75 -18.34 3.69
N HIS A 213 14.73 -17.49 3.75
CA HIS A 213 14.86 -16.05 4.03
C HIS A 213 13.88 -15.59 5.11
N ALA A 214 14.03 -14.31 5.55
CA ALA A 214 13.39 -13.80 6.77
C ALA A 214 11.87 -13.55 6.65
N ALA A 215 11.28 -13.58 5.45
CA ALA A 215 9.89 -13.20 5.21
C ALA A 215 9.04 -14.41 4.79
N PRO A 216 8.06 -14.85 5.60
CA PRO A 216 7.20 -16.00 5.26
C PRO A 216 6.12 -15.69 4.23
N ALA A 217 5.81 -14.40 4.01
CA ALA A 217 4.77 -13.92 3.11
C ALA A 217 5.15 -12.57 2.50
N GLY A 218 4.48 -12.17 1.43
CA GLY A 218 4.59 -10.84 0.83
C GLY A 218 4.13 -9.75 1.78
N PHE A 219 4.75 -8.58 1.68
CA PHE A 219 4.37 -7.39 2.43
C PHE A 219 4.79 -6.12 1.72
N SER A 220 4.14 -5.00 2.09
CA SER A 220 4.53 -3.66 1.64
C SER A 220 4.77 -2.76 2.84
N ILE A 221 5.79 -1.89 2.76
CA ILE A 221 6.07 -0.84 3.75
C ILE A 221 5.87 0.49 3.05
N LEU A 222 4.83 1.23 3.47
CA LEU A 222 4.47 2.53 2.95
C LEU A 222 5.08 3.62 3.83
N ARG A 223 5.82 4.54 3.23
CA ARG A 223 6.41 5.71 3.89
C ARG A 223 5.85 6.98 3.28
N PHE A 224 5.43 7.88 4.15
CA PHE A 224 4.82 9.16 3.77
C PHE A 224 5.83 10.31 3.80
N ALA A 225 5.44 11.45 3.22
CA ALA A 225 6.28 12.66 3.23
C ALA A 225 6.22 13.37 4.59
N GLU A 226 5.09 13.29 5.26
CA GLU A 226 4.79 13.91 6.55
C GLU A 226 5.57 13.22 7.67
N ARG A 227 6.31 14.02 8.43
CA ARG A 227 7.18 13.50 9.52
C ARG A 227 6.38 12.90 10.69
N ASP A 228 5.15 13.36 10.87
CA ASP A 228 4.28 12.91 11.95
C ASP A 228 3.55 11.60 11.62
N LEU A 229 3.64 11.13 10.37
CA LEU A 229 3.08 9.84 9.96
C LEU A 229 4.11 8.72 10.17
N PRO A 230 3.76 7.66 10.91
CA PRO A 230 4.58 6.46 10.96
C PRO A 230 4.60 5.75 9.61
N ASP A 231 5.65 4.98 9.35
CA ASP A 231 5.59 3.98 8.29
C ASP A 231 4.44 2.99 8.58
N VAL A 232 3.76 2.55 7.55
CA VAL A 232 2.69 1.55 7.68
C VAL A 232 3.09 0.29 6.93
N VAL A 233 3.05 -0.85 7.61
CA VAL A 233 3.21 -2.16 6.98
C VAL A 233 1.84 -2.71 6.59
N TYR A 234 1.73 -3.11 5.34
CA TYR A 234 0.56 -3.79 4.78
C TYR A 234 0.90 -5.25 4.49
N VAL A 235 0.09 -6.15 5.03
CA VAL A 235 0.18 -7.60 4.76
C VAL A 235 -1.19 -8.08 4.34
N GLU A 236 -1.28 -8.57 3.12
CA GLU A 236 -2.52 -9.07 2.54
C GLU A 236 -2.66 -10.58 2.77
N ASN A 237 -3.88 -10.97 3.11
CA ASN A 237 -4.32 -12.36 3.18
C ASN A 237 -5.51 -12.57 2.24
N LEU A 238 -5.95 -13.80 2.06
CA LEU A 238 -7.02 -14.15 1.12
C LEU A 238 -8.34 -13.37 1.36
N THR A 239 -8.71 -13.09 2.59
CA THR A 239 -10.00 -12.46 2.96
C THR A 239 -9.86 -11.20 3.81
N SER A 240 -8.63 -10.75 4.08
CA SER A 240 -8.36 -9.64 4.99
C SER A 240 -6.98 -9.05 4.76
N ALA A 241 -6.69 -7.92 5.38
CA ALA A 241 -5.34 -7.38 5.45
C ALA A 241 -5.01 -6.85 6.85
N LEU A 242 -3.72 -6.88 7.19
CA LEU A 242 -3.17 -6.25 8.38
C LEU A 242 -2.53 -4.91 8.00
N TYR A 243 -2.78 -3.92 8.83
CA TYR A 243 -2.13 -2.62 8.81
C TYR A 243 -1.42 -2.44 10.14
N LEU A 244 -0.08 -2.41 10.11
CA LEU A 244 0.76 -2.32 11.30
C LEU A 244 1.49 -0.97 11.27
N ASP A 245 1.23 -0.15 12.29
CA ASP A 245 1.76 1.22 12.44
C ASP A 245 2.55 1.40 13.75
N LYS A 246 2.57 0.38 14.60
CA LYS A 246 3.38 0.42 15.82
C LYS A 246 4.85 0.25 15.49
N GLN A 247 5.68 1.18 15.98
CA GLN A 247 7.11 1.21 15.67
C GLN A 247 7.80 -0.14 15.83
N ALA A 248 7.54 -0.86 16.92
CA ALA A 248 8.16 -2.16 17.17
C ALA A 248 7.77 -3.26 16.15
N GLU A 249 6.59 -3.15 15.53
CA GLU A 249 6.15 -4.06 14.46
C GLU A 249 6.78 -3.63 13.14
N VAL A 250 6.74 -2.34 12.81
CA VAL A 250 7.35 -1.75 11.62
C VAL A 250 8.85 -2.06 11.56
N ASP A 251 9.56 -1.91 12.67
CA ASP A 251 11.02 -2.19 12.75
C ASP A 251 11.35 -3.64 12.37
N ARG A 252 10.49 -4.60 12.71
CA ARG A 252 10.68 -6.01 12.32
C ARG A 252 10.58 -6.21 10.82
N TYR A 253 9.64 -5.54 10.15
CA TYR A 253 9.50 -5.61 8.70
C TYR A 253 10.59 -4.84 7.97
N LEU A 254 11.06 -3.70 8.52
CA LEU A 254 12.23 -3.00 8.00
C LEU A 254 13.48 -3.88 8.06
N LEU A 255 13.70 -4.59 9.18
CA LEU A 255 14.81 -5.53 9.32
C LEU A 255 14.67 -6.71 8.36
N ALA A 256 13.45 -7.24 8.15
CA ALA A 256 13.21 -8.31 7.18
C ALA A 256 13.53 -7.84 5.76
N MET A 257 13.09 -6.62 5.38
CA MET A 257 13.40 -6.02 4.09
C MET A 257 14.89 -5.80 3.86
N GLU A 258 15.60 -5.36 4.90
CA GLU A 258 17.07 -5.22 4.88
C GLU A 258 17.76 -6.57 4.63
N ARG A 259 17.38 -7.61 5.38
CA ARG A 259 17.93 -8.97 5.19
C ARG A 259 17.63 -9.52 3.80
N LEU A 260 16.41 -9.31 3.28
CA LEU A 260 16.08 -9.69 1.91
C LEU A 260 16.96 -8.97 0.88
N SER A 261 17.21 -7.67 1.07
CA SER A 261 18.04 -6.88 0.15
C SER A 261 19.51 -7.33 0.12
N ILE A 262 20.02 -7.89 1.23
CA ILE A 262 21.38 -8.42 1.33
C ILE A 262 21.53 -9.75 0.55
N VAL A 263 20.50 -10.61 0.61
CA VAL A 263 20.54 -11.91 -0.08
C VAL A 263 20.06 -11.83 -1.53
N ALA A 264 19.31 -10.80 -1.88
CA ALA A 264 18.90 -10.54 -3.25
C ALA A 264 20.09 -10.09 -4.13
N HIS A 265 19.99 -10.34 -5.41
CA HIS A 265 20.92 -9.76 -6.37
C HIS A 265 20.88 -8.23 -6.33
N ARG A 266 22.01 -7.59 -6.64
CA ARG A 266 22.05 -6.13 -6.75
C ARG A 266 21.16 -5.65 -7.89
N PRO A 267 20.52 -4.48 -7.78
CA PRO A 267 19.60 -3.95 -8.81
C PRO A 267 20.23 -3.92 -10.22
N GLU A 268 21.53 -3.66 -10.31
CA GLU A 268 22.27 -3.59 -11.59
C GLU A 268 22.31 -4.93 -12.33
N HIS A 269 22.15 -6.06 -11.62
CA HIS A 269 22.11 -7.39 -12.20
C HIS A 269 20.71 -7.83 -12.65
N THR A 270 19.66 -7.16 -12.17
CA THR A 270 18.28 -7.53 -12.48
C THR A 270 17.98 -7.60 -13.99
N PRO A 271 18.47 -6.66 -14.84
CA PRO A 271 18.26 -6.77 -16.27
C PRO A 271 18.79 -8.08 -16.87
N GLN A 272 20.01 -8.49 -16.52
CA GLN A 272 20.60 -9.72 -17.02
C GLN A 272 19.86 -10.96 -16.53
N ILE A 273 19.43 -10.99 -15.27
CA ILE A 273 18.65 -12.11 -14.72
C ILE A 273 17.33 -12.27 -15.48
N LEU A 274 16.65 -11.15 -15.80
CA LEU A 274 15.43 -11.18 -16.59
C LEU A 274 15.69 -11.68 -18.00
N ASP A 275 16.78 -11.23 -18.67
CA ASP A 275 17.16 -11.68 -20.00
C ASP A 275 17.50 -13.20 -20.02
N ASP A 276 18.15 -13.73 -18.98
CA ASP A 276 18.45 -15.15 -18.83
C ASP A 276 17.14 -15.97 -18.67
N ILE A 277 16.23 -15.54 -17.80
CA ILE A 277 14.93 -16.22 -17.59
C ILE A 277 14.07 -16.17 -18.86
N ILE A 278 14.04 -15.04 -19.58
CA ILE A 278 13.35 -14.92 -20.86
C ILE A 278 13.88 -15.94 -21.85
N SER A 279 15.22 -16.04 -22.01
CA SER A 279 15.84 -16.99 -22.94
C SER A 279 15.50 -18.45 -22.61
N GLU A 280 15.50 -18.81 -21.32
CA GLU A 280 15.12 -20.15 -20.86
C GLU A 280 13.65 -20.47 -21.17
N LEU A 281 12.74 -19.50 -20.92
CA LEU A 281 11.30 -19.70 -21.19
C LEU A 281 10.99 -19.74 -22.70
N GLU A 282 11.73 -19.00 -23.53
CA GLU A 282 11.62 -19.07 -24.99
C GLU A 282 12.04 -20.45 -25.51
N ALA A 283 13.12 -21.03 -24.98
CA ALA A 283 13.55 -22.38 -25.35
C ALA A 283 12.48 -23.44 -25.02
N VAL A 284 11.85 -23.33 -23.82
CA VAL A 284 10.75 -24.26 -23.43
C VAL A 284 9.49 -24.07 -24.28
N ARG A 285 9.21 -22.85 -24.75
CA ARG A 285 8.05 -22.59 -25.62
C ARG A 285 8.20 -23.23 -27.00
N ASP A 286 9.43 -23.26 -27.52
CA ASP A 286 9.75 -23.71 -28.88
C ASP A 286 9.94 -25.25 -28.95
N GLU A 287 9.93 -25.96 -27.82
CA GLU A 287 9.88 -27.43 -27.69
C GLU A 287 8.44 -27.95 -27.79
#